data_650b524da56278b7bd38a8ae5cfeb405
#
_entry.id   650b524da56278b7bd38a8ae5cfeb405
#
_cell.length_a   1.000
_cell.length_b   1.000
_cell.length_c   1.000
_cell.angle_alpha   90.00
_cell.angle_beta   90.00
_cell.angle_gamma   90.00
#
_symmetry.space_group_name_H-M   'P 1'
#
loop_
_entity.id
_entity.type
_entity.pdbx_description
1 polymer ?
#
loop_
_entity_poly.entity_id
_entity_poly.type
_entity_poly.pdbx_seq_one_letter_code
_entity_poly.pdbx_strand_id
1 'polypeptide(L)'
;MARFIIYTLFIFLFLIFPLSSSSAAIYKWIDASGTVHFSDNFNDIPPAYRNHFKIIPTPHESNDRSETGQERVIPFERTAEGLILVDAILNDRVKARMILDTGANLVVITEEFSKKLNQDISSKDEVVRINTNCGEVEGRSLVIQKIELGHAVKRNVKSVITPDNYAFKGFDGVLGLSFLGEFKVTVDYANAKILLSE
;
A
#
# COMPACT_ATOMS: atom_id res chain seq x y z
N MET A 1 -42.92 -34.27 -30.84
CA MET A 1 -41.62 -34.66 -30.19
C MET A 1 -40.40 -34.11 -30.94
N ALA A 2 -40.33 -34.11 -32.25
CA ALA A 2 -39.14 -33.61 -32.99
C ALA A 2 -38.81 -32.09 -32.79
N ARG A 3 -39.83 -31.24 -32.63
CA ARG A 3 -39.61 -29.80 -32.40
C ARG A 3 -39.00 -29.46 -31.03
N PHE A 4 -39.28 -30.23 -30.00
CA PHE A 4 -38.72 -30.04 -28.66
C PHE A 4 -37.22 -30.43 -28.58
N ILE A 5 -36.82 -31.43 -29.35
CA ILE A 5 -35.43 -31.91 -29.40
C ILE A 5 -34.53 -30.87 -30.10
N ILE A 6 -35.05 -30.13 -31.09
CA ILE A 6 -34.25 -29.10 -31.78
C ILE A 6 -33.97 -27.90 -30.86
N TYR A 7 -34.95 -27.49 -30.05
CA TYR A 7 -34.75 -26.37 -29.10
C TYR A 7 -33.77 -26.74 -27.96
N THR A 8 -33.84 -27.97 -27.45
CA THR A 8 -32.90 -28.44 -26.42
C THR A 8 -31.48 -28.57 -26.97
N LEU A 9 -31.29 -28.97 -28.22
CA LEU A 9 -29.97 -29.04 -28.85
C LEU A 9 -29.38 -27.65 -29.10
N PHE A 10 -30.20 -26.66 -29.45
CA PHE A 10 -29.77 -25.27 -29.67
C PHE A 10 -29.40 -24.57 -28.37
N ILE A 11 -30.07 -24.84 -27.23
CA ILE A 11 -29.77 -24.32 -25.93
C ILE A 11 -28.46 -24.94 -25.42
N PHE A 12 -28.19 -26.23 -25.69
CA PHE A 12 -26.97 -26.90 -25.28
C PHE A 12 -25.74 -26.45 -26.08
N LEU A 13 -25.93 -26.06 -27.35
CA LEU A 13 -24.84 -25.52 -28.18
C LEU A 13 -24.41 -24.10 -27.76
N PHE A 14 -25.29 -23.32 -27.13
CA PHE A 14 -24.97 -21.97 -26.63
C PHE A 14 -24.18 -22.00 -25.32
N LEU A 15 -24.20 -23.11 -24.59
CA LEU A 15 -23.46 -23.30 -23.31
C LEU A 15 -21.99 -23.68 -23.48
N ILE A 16 -21.49 -23.93 -24.71
CA ILE A 16 -20.14 -24.38 -25.00
C ILE A 16 -19.27 -23.25 -25.60
N PHE A 17 -19.80 -22.01 -25.70
CA PHE A 17 -18.94 -20.91 -26.08
C PHE A 17 -18.02 -20.55 -24.90
N PRO A 18 -16.69 -20.79 -24.99
CA PRO A 18 -15.78 -20.31 -23.97
C PRO A 18 -15.84 -18.77 -23.98
N LEU A 19 -16.20 -18.17 -22.86
CA LEU A 19 -15.99 -16.73 -22.65
C LEU A 19 -14.46 -16.54 -22.68
N SER A 20 -13.94 -16.14 -23.83
CA SER A 20 -12.55 -15.70 -23.94
C SER A 20 -12.41 -14.42 -23.13
N SER A 21 -11.82 -14.52 -21.95
CA SER A 21 -11.41 -13.36 -21.16
C SER A 21 -10.32 -12.62 -21.94
N SER A 22 -10.70 -11.52 -22.57
CA SER A 22 -9.74 -10.62 -23.22
C SER A 22 -8.98 -9.89 -22.12
N SER A 23 -7.71 -10.23 -21.92
CA SER A 23 -6.81 -9.45 -21.11
C SER A 23 -6.49 -8.14 -21.84
N ALA A 24 -6.98 -7.02 -21.31
CA ALA A 24 -6.67 -5.70 -21.84
C ALA A 24 -5.29 -5.28 -21.30
N ALA A 25 -4.30 -5.16 -22.18
CA ALA A 25 -3.01 -4.57 -21.85
C ALA A 25 -3.06 -3.06 -22.13
N ILE A 26 -2.57 -2.22 -21.22
CA ILE A 26 -2.43 -0.79 -21.45
C ILE A 26 -1.00 -0.50 -21.91
N TYR A 27 -0.86 0.10 -23.07
CA TYR A 27 0.40 0.54 -23.63
C TYR A 27 0.67 2.00 -23.25
N LYS A 28 1.88 2.29 -22.81
CA LYS A 28 2.34 3.65 -22.48
C LYS A 28 3.54 4.00 -23.33
N TRP A 29 3.54 5.15 -24.01
CA TRP A 29 4.71 5.69 -24.69
C TRP A 29 4.84 7.20 -24.47
N ILE A 30 6.01 7.74 -24.78
CA ILE A 30 6.30 9.18 -24.68
C ILE A 30 6.67 9.65 -26.07
N ASP A 31 6.02 10.71 -26.56
CA ASP A 31 6.34 11.27 -27.87
C ASP A 31 7.55 12.21 -27.83
N ALA A 32 7.95 12.73 -29.00
CA ALA A 32 9.09 13.62 -29.13
C ALA A 32 8.94 14.96 -28.41
N SER A 33 7.71 15.36 -28.06
CA SER A 33 7.41 16.56 -27.27
C SER A 33 7.46 16.31 -25.75
N GLY A 34 7.66 15.04 -25.33
CA GLY A 34 7.64 14.64 -23.94
C GLY A 34 6.24 14.31 -23.41
N THR A 35 5.22 14.31 -24.27
CA THR A 35 3.86 13.98 -23.87
C THR A 35 3.71 12.47 -23.65
N VAL A 36 3.06 12.09 -22.54
CA VAL A 36 2.78 10.70 -22.19
C VAL A 36 1.44 10.29 -22.76
N HIS A 37 1.43 9.21 -23.53
CA HIS A 37 0.24 8.63 -24.16
C HIS A 37 -0.07 7.25 -23.54
N PHE A 38 -1.37 6.89 -23.53
CA PHE A 38 -1.86 5.59 -23.13
C PHE A 38 -2.89 5.09 -24.14
N SER A 39 -2.86 3.79 -24.46
CA SER A 39 -3.88 3.10 -25.26
C SER A 39 -4.02 1.66 -24.81
N ASP A 40 -5.20 1.08 -24.94
CA ASP A 40 -5.47 -0.34 -24.81
C ASP A 40 -5.28 -1.12 -26.12
N ASN A 41 -4.96 -0.41 -27.22
CA ASN A 41 -4.76 -0.98 -28.52
C ASN A 41 -3.32 -0.70 -29.01
N PHE A 42 -2.56 -1.77 -29.27
CA PHE A 42 -1.19 -1.67 -29.81
C PHE A 42 -1.10 -0.90 -31.13
N ASN A 43 -2.14 -0.98 -31.97
CA ASN A 43 -2.13 -0.31 -33.26
C ASN A 43 -2.18 1.23 -33.18
N ASP A 44 -2.60 1.77 -32.04
CA ASP A 44 -2.66 3.21 -31.79
C ASP A 44 -1.25 3.78 -31.53
N ILE A 45 -0.26 2.93 -31.26
CA ILE A 45 1.13 3.37 -31.09
C ILE A 45 1.70 3.70 -32.48
N PRO A 46 2.08 4.98 -32.71
CA PRO A 46 2.70 5.35 -33.97
C PRO A 46 3.96 4.52 -34.23
N PRO A 47 4.25 4.14 -35.49
CA PRO A 47 5.36 3.24 -35.84
C PRO A 47 6.72 3.66 -35.26
N ALA A 48 6.96 4.98 -35.14
CA ALA A 48 8.19 5.53 -34.56
C ALA A 48 8.40 5.19 -33.07
N TYR A 49 7.34 4.87 -32.33
CA TYR A 49 7.40 4.61 -30.88
C TYR A 49 7.18 3.11 -30.54
N ARG A 50 6.94 2.25 -31.53
CA ARG A 50 6.69 0.81 -31.32
C ARG A 50 7.88 0.04 -30.76
N ASN A 51 9.08 0.62 -30.77
CA ASN A 51 10.27 0.05 -30.13
C ASN A 51 10.56 0.64 -28.74
N HIS A 52 9.73 1.61 -28.26
CA HIS A 52 9.97 2.37 -27.04
C HIS A 52 8.66 2.57 -26.24
N PHE A 53 7.85 1.55 -26.11
CA PHE A 53 6.66 1.57 -25.26
C PHE A 53 6.86 0.68 -24.04
N LYS A 54 6.04 0.92 -23.00
CA LYS A 54 5.92 0.03 -21.83
C LYS A 54 4.50 -0.52 -21.76
N ILE A 55 4.39 -1.81 -21.47
CA ILE A 55 3.10 -2.42 -21.12
C ILE A 55 2.88 -2.17 -19.63
N ILE A 56 1.75 -1.56 -19.29
CA ILE A 56 1.28 -1.47 -17.92
C ILE A 56 0.34 -2.64 -17.73
N PRO A 57 0.69 -3.62 -16.88
CA PRO A 57 -0.22 -4.71 -16.57
C PRO A 57 -1.48 -4.11 -15.94
N THR A 58 -2.63 -4.36 -16.55
CA THR A 58 -3.90 -4.17 -15.85
C THR A 58 -3.98 -5.20 -14.73
N PRO A 59 -4.47 -4.84 -13.53
CA PRO A 59 -4.67 -5.82 -12.48
C PRO A 59 -5.75 -6.80 -12.91
N HIS A 60 -5.36 -7.83 -13.65
CA HIS A 60 -6.19 -8.99 -13.89
C HIS A 60 -5.61 -10.11 -13.04
N GLU A 61 -6.45 -10.81 -12.32
CA GLU A 61 -6.09 -12.01 -11.58
C GLU A 61 -5.24 -12.93 -12.47
N SER A 62 -3.95 -12.77 -12.41
CA SER A 62 -3.02 -13.76 -12.92
C SER A 62 -3.04 -14.94 -11.97
N ASN A 63 -3.86 -15.94 -12.31
CA ASN A 63 -3.68 -17.31 -11.84
C ASN A 63 -2.36 -17.87 -12.42
N ASP A 64 -1.26 -17.20 -12.17
CA ASP A 64 0.06 -17.77 -12.37
C ASP A 64 0.51 -18.38 -11.04
N ARG A 65 0.17 -19.65 -10.85
CA ARG A 65 0.77 -20.52 -9.85
C ARG A 65 2.23 -20.77 -10.26
N SER A 66 3.08 -19.79 -10.11
CA SER A 66 4.50 -20.02 -9.92
C SER A 66 4.72 -20.17 -8.40
N GLU A 67 4.98 -21.38 -8.02
CA GLU A 67 5.44 -21.78 -6.70
C GLU A 67 6.61 -20.90 -6.26
N THR A 68 6.56 -20.45 -4.99
CA THR A 68 7.52 -19.66 -4.19
C THR A 68 7.35 -18.14 -4.20
N GLY A 69 6.15 -17.66 -3.88
CA GLY A 69 5.92 -16.29 -3.48
C GLY A 69 4.52 -16.14 -2.93
N GLN A 70 4.30 -16.51 -1.67
CA GLN A 70 3.12 -16.04 -0.97
C GLN A 70 3.11 -14.52 -1.14
N GLU A 71 2.14 -14.01 -1.87
CA GLU A 71 1.87 -12.59 -1.94
C GLU A 71 1.75 -12.09 -0.49
N ARG A 72 2.77 -11.37 -0.04
CA ARG A 72 2.90 -10.98 1.37
C ARG A 72 1.99 -9.78 1.61
N VAL A 73 0.72 -10.09 1.71
CA VAL A 73 -0.36 -9.13 1.86
C VAL A 73 -0.49 -8.73 3.33
N ILE A 74 -0.61 -7.45 3.58
CA ILE A 74 -0.82 -6.88 4.91
C ILE A 74 -2.27 -6.39 4.96
N PRO A 75 -3.12 -6.97 5.81
CA PRO A 75 -4.48 -6.48 5.98
C PRO A 75 -4.49 -5.13 6.68
N PHE A 76 -5.48 -4.30 6.38
CA PHE A 76 -5.72 -3.05 7.08
C PHE A 76 -7.18 -2.85 7.45
N GLU A 77 -7.43 -2.03 8.45
CA GLU A 77 -8.74 -1.53 8.79
C GLU A 77 -8.91 -0.09 8.32
N ARG A 78 -10.12 0.31 7.97
CA ARG A 78 -10.45 1.72 7.70
C ARG A 78 -11.17 2.33 8.88
N THR A 79 -10.73 3.50 9.32
CA THR A 79 -11.49 4.29 10.28
C THR A 79 -12.71 4.92 9.63
N ALA A 80 -13.62 5.46 10.43
CA ALA A 80 -14.79 6.21 9.93
C ALA A 80 -14.37 7.43 9.08
N GLU A 81 -13.22 8.03 9.40
CA GLU A 81 -12.62 9.16 8.69
C GLU A 81 -11.87 8.72 7.41
N GLY A 82 -11.77 7.41 7.13
CA GLY A 82 -11.13 6.87 5.94
C GLY A 82 -9.62 6.63 6.07
N LEU A 83 -9.05 6.74 7.27
CA LEU A 83 -7.63 6.45 7.52
C LEU A 83 -7.36 4.94 7.44
N ILE A 84 -6.15 4.58 7.06
CA ILE A 84 -5.67 3.20 6.99
C ILE A 84 -4.98 2.84 8.29
N LEU A 85 -5.53 1.87 9.03
CA LEU A 85 -4.95 1.34 10.27
C LEU A 85 -4.31 -0.02 10.00
N VAL A 86 -3.07 -0.17 10.46
CA VAL A 86 -2.28 -1.39 10.35
C VAL A 86 -1.71 -1.79 11.71
N ASP A 87 -1.49 -3.09 11.89
CA ASP A 87 -0.84 -3.64 13.07
C ASP A 87 0.65 -3.84 12.77
N ALA A 88 1.50 -3.06 13.44
CA ALA A 88 2.95 -3.17 13.38
C ALA A 88 3.52 -3.80 14.66
N ILE A 89 4.73 -4.36 14.58
CA ILE A 89 5.49 -4.84 15.73
C ILE A 89 6.72 -3.97 15.89
N LEU A 90 6.89 -3.35 17.06
CA LEU A 90 8.01 -2.49 17.38
C LEU A 90 8.95 -3.20 18.36
N ASN A 91 10.26 -3.15 18.07
CA ASN A 91 11.32 -3.75 18.87
C ASN A 91 11.07 -5.22 19.20
N ASP A 92 10.60 -6.02 18.23
CA ASP A 92 10.33 -7.46 18.29
C ASP A 92 9.24 -7.91 19.31
N ARG A 93 8.59 -6.98 20.02
CA ARG A 93 7.71 -7.37 21.13
C ARG A 93 6.44 -6.55 21.31
N VAL A 94 6.46 -5.27 20.97
CA VAL A 94 5.34 -4.37 21.26
C VAL A 94 4.48 -4.23 20.01
N LYS A 95 3.25 -4.71 20.08
CA LYS A 95 2.26 -4.46 19.03
C LYS A 95 1.79 -3.02 19.10
N ALA A 96 1.73 -2.37 17.94
CA ALA A 96 1.29 -1.01 17.77
C ALA A 96 0.22 -0.95 16.68
N ARG A 97 -0.86 -0.27 16.95
CA ARG A 97 -1.88 0.06 15.98
C ARG A 97 -1.58 1.41 15.38
N MET A 98 -1.16 1.45 14.12
CA MET A 98 -0.59 2.63 13.49
C MET A 98 -1.41 3.09 12.30
N ILE A 99 -1.51 4.41 12.09
CA ILE A 99 -1.99 4.94 10.81
C ILE A 99 -0.87 4.86 9.79
N LEU A 100 -1.15 4.29 8.62
CA LEU A 100 -0.25 4.34 7.48
C LEU A 100 -0.44 5.69 6.76
N ASP A 101 0.61 6.51 6.74
CA ASP A 101 0.55 7.86 6.18
C ASP A 101 1.81 8.18 5.36
N THR A 102 1.68 8.14 4.04
CA THR A 102 2.76 8.51 3.11
C THR A 102 3.02 10.02 3.06
N GLY A 103 2.17 10.84 3.66
CA GLY A 103 2.36 12.28 3.83
C GLY A 103 3.19 12.66 5.05
N ALA A 104 3.37 11.75 6.01
CA ALA A 104 4.20 11.97 7.18
C ALA A 104 5.67 11.64 6.89
N ASN A 105 6.60 12.55 7.17
CA ASN A 105 8.03 12.29 6.97
C ASN A 105 8.62 11.29 7.96
N LEU A 106 8.14 11.29 9.19
CA LEU A 106 8.67 10.48 10.29
C LEU A 106 7.60 9.55 10.85
N VAL A 107 8.05 8.46 11.45
CA VAL A 107 7.21 7.68 12.34
C VAL A 107 6.97 8.51 13.61
N VAL A 108 5.70 8.60 14.02
CA VAL A 108 5.30 9.33 15.23
C VAL A 108 4.64 8.37 16.18
N ILE A 109 5.02 8.42 17.46
CA ILE A 109 4.36 7.68 18.55
C ILE A 109 4.00 8.63 19.68
N THR A 110 3.05 8.23 20.52
CA THR A 110 2.67 9.00 21.71
C THR A 110 3.66 8.77 22.85
N GLU A 111 3.69 9.69 23.82
CA GLU A 111 4.48 9.52 25.03
C GLU A 111 3.99 8.31 25.85
N GLU A 112 2.69 8.08 25.94
CA GLU A 112 2.14 6.88 26.58
C GLU A 112 2.64 5.61 25.91
N PHE A 113 2.70 5.58 24.58
CA PHE A 113 3.15 4.41 23.84
C PHE A 113 4.68 4.21 23.97
N SER A 114 5.48 5.29 24.04
CA SER A 114 6.94 5.19 24.21
C SER A 114 7.32 4.46 25.50
N LYS A 115 6.55 4.61 26.57
CA LYS A 115 6.71 3.89 27.83
C LYS A 115 6.58 2.38 27.67
N LYS A 116 5.67 1.92 26.79
CA LYS A 116 5.54 0.48 26.45
C LYS A 116 6.79 -0.07 25.74
N LEU A 117 7.53 0.81 25.06
CA LEU A 117 8.82 0.47 24.42
C LEU A 117 10.01 0.52 25.40
N ASN A 118 9.80 0.91 26.67
CA ASN A 118 10.82 1.25 27.66
C ASN A 118 11.75 2.35 27.14
N GLN A 119 11.19 3.34 26.49
CA GLN A 119 11.89 4.51 25.97
C GLN A 119 11.26 5.75 26.59
N ASP A 120 11.86 6.16 27.72
CA ASP A 120 11.45 7.38 28.41
C ASP A 120 12.02 8.59 27.70
N ILE A 121 11.23 9.68 27.67
CA ILE A 121 11.68 10.98 27.16
C ILE A 121 12.73 11.54 28.13
N SER A 122 13.89 11.86 27.60
CA SER A 122 14.95 12.55 28.31
C SER A 122 14.96 14.04 27.96
N SER A 123 15.32 14.89 28.91
CA SER A 123 15.56 16.31 28.65
C SER A 123 16.75 16.56 27.70
N LYS A 124 17.56 15.53 27.46
CA LYS A 124 18.69 15.57 26.51
C LYS A 124 18.29 15.20 25.08
N ASP A 125 17.07 14.69 24.88
CA ASP A 125 16.60 14.32 23.55
C ASP A 125 16.39 15.57 22.70
N GLU A 126 16.75 15.47 21.43
CA GLU A 126 16.60 16.56 20.48
C GLU A 126 15.11 16.92 20.30
N VAL A 127 14.81 18.21 20.41
CA VAL A 127 13.47 18.74 20.13
C VAL A 127 13.27 18.81 18.63
N VAL A 128 12.19 18.20 18.14
CA VAL A 128 11.78 18.21 16.74
C VAL A 128 10.43 18.91 16.65
N ARG A 129 10.31 19.85 15.69
CA ARG A 129 9.03 20.50 15.37
C ARG A 129 8.38 19.78 14.20
N ILE A 130 7.13 19.41 14.40
CA ILE A 130 6.30 18.70 13.43
C ILE A 130 5.15 19.61 13.03
N ASN A 131 5.02 19.87 11.74
CA ASN A 131 3.85 20.54 11.20
C ASN A 131 2.71 19.53 11.03
N THR A 132 1.59 19.77 11.66
CA THR A 132 0.37 18.97 11.56
C THR A 132 -0.76 19.80 10.99
N ASN A 133 -1.84 19.15 10.59
CA ASN A 133 -3.07 19.84 10.17
C ASN A 133 -3.69 20.73 11.27
N CYS A 134 -3.31 20.49 12.55
CA CYS A 134 -3.77 21.24 13.70
C CYS A 134 -2.75 22.29 14.20
N GLY A 135 -1.67 22.51 13.46
CA GLY A 135 -0.58 23.42 13.81
C GLY A 135 0.75 22.73 14.08
N GLU A 136 1.72 23.52 14.54
CA GLU A 136 3.05 23.05 14.91
C GLU A 136 3.03 22.37 16.27
N VAL A 137 3.65 21.20 16.37
CA VAL A 137 3.79 20.40 17.58
C VAL A 137 5.26 20.15 17.85
N GLU A 138 5.69 20.36 19.10
CA GLU A 138 7.01 19.96 19.54
C GLU A 138 6.99 18.50 20.01
N GLY A 139 7.90 17.70 19.46
CA GLY A 139 8.16 16.33 19.86
C GLY A 139 9.61 16.10 20.24
N ARG A 140 9.93 14.88 20.62
CA ARG A 140 11.29 14.46 20.94
C ARG A 140 11.77 13.42 19.95
N SER A 141 13.00 13.61 19.45
CA SER A 141 13.63 12.66 18.52
C SER A 141 13.88 11.32 19.21
N LEU A 142 13.65 10.25 18.46
CA LEU A 142 13.77 8.87 18.92
C LEU A 142 14.25 8.00 17.76
N VAL A 143 14.98 6.94 18.07
CA VAL A 143 15.26 5.85 17.11
C VAL A 143 14.59 4.57 17.60
N ILE A 144 13.61 4.08 16.84
CA ILE A 144 13.02 2.76 17.07
C ILE A 144 13.96 1.73 16.44
N GLN A 145 14.44 0.77 17.24
CA GLN A 145 15.47 -0.18 16.80
C GLN A 145 14.99 -1.08 15.67
N LYS A 146 13.69 -1.44 15.66
CA LYS A 146 13.09 -2.28 14.64
C LYS A 146 11.59 -2.00 14.54
N ILE A 147 11.11 -1.89 13.32
CA ILE A 147 9.67 -1.89 13.00
C ILE A 147 9.42 -3.00 11.99
N GLU A 148 8.37 -3.79 12.24
CA GLU A 148 7.89 -4.84 11.35
C GLU A 148 6.42 -4.55 10.99
N LEU A 149 6.14 -4.56 9.69
CA LEU A 149 4.79 -4.49 9.16
C LEU A 149 4.59 -5.66 8.19
N GLY A 150 3.95 -6.71 8.67
CA GLY A 150 3.89 -7.97 7.94
C GLY A 150 5.30 -8.53 7.68
N HIS A 151 5.69 -8.58 6.42
CA HIS A 151 7.04 -9.03 6.01
C HIS A 151 8.07 -7.91 5.89
N ALA A 152 7.61 -6.66 5.82
CA ALA A 152 8.48 -5.51 5.70
C ALA A 152 9.13 -5.20 7.05
N VAL A 153 10.44 -5.11 7.06
CA VAL A 153 11.24 -4.90 8.27
C VAL A 153 12.23 -3.79 8.03
N LYS A 154 12.24 -2.79 8.91
CA LYS A 154 13.25 -1.74 8.91
C LYS A 154 13.85 -1.58 10.30
N ARG A 155 15.17 -1.36 10.34
CA ARG A 155 15.92 -1.12 11.57
C ARG A 155 16.36 0.34 11.68
N ASN A 156 16.58 0.77 12.93
CA ASN A 156 17.06 2.12 13.25
C ASN A 156 16.19 3.22 12.62
N VAL A 157 14.87 3.10 12.82
CA VAL A 157 13.89 3.99 12.21
C VAL A 157 13.84 5.31 12.98
N LYS A 158 14.16 6.41 12.29
CA LYS A 158 14.02 7.76 12.85
C LYS A 158 12.55 8.03 13.14
N SER A 159 12.27 8.44 14.37
CA SER A 159 10.92 8.60 14.88
C SER A 159 10.83 9.81 15.80
N VAL A 160 9.62 10.22 16.13
CA VAL A 160 9.37 11.31 17.07
C VAL A 160 8.33 10.88 18.09
N ILE A 161 8.55 11.22 19.35
CA ILE A 161 7.57 11.11 20.42
C ILE A 161 6.83 12.44 20.51
N THR A 162 5.50 12.41 20.46
CA THR A 162 4.64 13.59 20.69
C THR A 162 3.95 13.52 22.05
N PRO A 163 3.64 14.67 22.68
CA PRO A 163 2.86 14.70 23.91
C PRO A 163 1.49 14.04 23.74
N ASP A 164 0.95 13.47 24.83
CA ASP A 164 -0.31 12.72 24.80
C ASP A 164 -1.55 13.57 24.51
N ASN A 165 -1.47 14.91 24.71
CA ASN A 165 -2.55 15.83 24.33
C ASN A 165 -2.81 15.88 22.81
N TYR A 166 -1.88 15.39 22.01
CA TYR A 166 -2.02 15.11 20.57
C TYR A 166 -2.29 13.63 20.30
N ALA A 167 -2.61 12.88 21.37
CA ALA A 167 -2.83 11.45 21.29
C ALA A 167 -3.96 11.14 20.31
N PHE A 168 -3.66 10.24 19.46
CA PHE A 168 -4.55 9.73 18.46
C PHE A 168 -5.59 8.83 19.13
N LYS A 169 -6.87 9.16 19.04
CA LYS A 169 -7.93 8.33 19.63
C LYS A 169 -8.01 6.99 18.87
N GLY A 170 -7.65 5.89 19.55
CA GLY A 170 -7.81 4.54 19.04
C GLY A 170 -6.62 3.97 18.25
N PHE A 171 -5.48 4.68 18.20
CA PHE A 171 -4.23 4.17 17.62
C PHE A 171 -2.99 4.73 18.34
N ASP A 172 -1.87 4.04 18.21
CA ASP A 172 -0.66 4.26 18.98
C ASP A 172 0.33 5.24 18.30
N GLY A 173 0.11 5.53 17.01
CA GLY A 173 0.98 6.42 16.27
C GLY A 173 0.74 6.44 14.76
N VAL A 174 1.67 7.03 14.03
CA VAL A 174 1.67 7.18 12.57
C VAL A 174 2.91 6.52 11.98
N LEU A 175 2.73 5.72 10.96
CA LEU A 175 3.78 5.07 10.20
C LEU A 175 4.11 5.90 8.96
N GLY A 176 5.16 6.71 9.05
CA GLY A 176 5.57 7.66 8.01
C GLY A 176 6.70 7.18 7.12
N LEU A 177 7.20 8.07 6.27
CA LEU A 177 8.23 7.79 5.26
C LEU A 177 9.57 7.34 5.84
N SER A 178 9.89 7.68 7.08
CA SER A 178 11.10 7.14 7.74
C SER A 178 11.08 5.62 7.85
N PHE A 179 9.90 4.98 7.76
CA PHE A 179 9.73 3.55 7.57
C PHE A 179 9.34 3.22 6.11
N LEU A 180 8.26 3.82 5.61
CA LEU A 180 7.65 3.47 4.33
C LEU A 180 8.53 3.79 3.12
N GLY A 181 9.45 4.75 3.23
CA GLY A 181 10.22 5.27 2.10
C GLY A 181 11.20 4.27 1.46
N GLU A 182 11.44 3.11 2.06
CA GLU A 182 12.24 2.03 1.47
C GLU A 182 11.39 1.05 0.65
N PHE A 183 10.06 1.22 0.68
CA PHE A 183 9.13 0.29 0.05
C PHE A 183 8.29 0.99 -1.01
N LYS A 184 8.00 0.28 -2.08
CA LYS A 184 6.88 0.62 -2.94
C LYS A 184 5.60 0.22 -2.23
N VAL A 185 4.76 1.20 -1.89
CA VAL A 185 3.48 1.00 -1.20
C VAL A 185 2.37 0.92 -2.23
N THR A 186 1.64 -0.19 -2.26
CA THR A 186 0.42 -0.35 -3.05
C THR A 186 -0.75 -0.60 -2.11
N VAL A 187 -1.83 0.18 -2.23
CA VAL A 187 -3.03 0.04 -1.40
C VAL A 187 -4.19 -0.43 -2.25
N ASP A 188 -4.73 -1.59 -1.91
CA ASP A 188 -5.96 -2.14 -2.48
C ASP A 188 -7.12 -1.86 -1.51
N TYR A 189 -7.83 -0.77 -1.76
CA TYR A 189 -8.97 -0.36 -0.94
C TYR A 189 -10.17 -1.29 -1.05
N ALA A 190 -10.33 -1.98 -2.18
CA ALA A 190 -11.47 -2.87 -2.41
C ALA A 190 -11.37 -4.12 -1.54
N ASN A 191 -10.16 -4.64 -1.36
CA ASN A 191 -9.90 -5.86 -0.61
C ASN A 191 -9.28 -5.59 0.78
N ALA A 192 -9.13 -4.32 1.19
CA ALA A 192 -8.50 -3.90 2.43
C ALA A 192 -7.09 -4.51 2.64
N LYS A 193 -6.24 -4.38 1.62
CA LYS A 193 -4.90 -4.98 1.58
C LYS A 193 -3.83 -3.97 1.20
N ILE A 194 -2.65 -4.12 1.78
CA ILE A 194 -1.44 -3.39 1.42
C ILE A 194 -0.39 -4.37 0.94
N LEU A 195 0.32 -4.00 -0.13
CA LEU A 195 1.52 -4.68 -0.57
C LEU A 195 2.69 -3.73 -0.37
N LEU A 196 3.75 -4.22 0.26
CA LEU A 196 5.03 -3.55 0.36
C LEU A 196 6.07 -4.38 -0.41
N SER A 197 6.75 -3.77 -1.37
CA SER A 197 7.85 -4.40 -2.12
C SER A 197 9.06 -3.49 -2.13
N GLU A 198 10.24 -4.06 -2.11
CA GLU A 198 11.52 -3.37 -2.26
C GLU A 198 11.72 -2.85 -3.69
#